data_236244c8330307535ef37ca558bb944d
#
_entry.id   236244c8330307535ef37ca558bb944d
#
_cell.length_a   1.000
_cell.length_b   1.000
_cell.length_c   1.000
_cell.angle_alpha   90.00
_cell.angle_beta   90.00
_cell.angle_gamma   90.00
#
_symmetry.space_group_name_H-M   'P 1'
#
loop_
_entity.id
_entity.type
_entity.pdbx_description
1 polymer ?
#
loop_
_entity_poly.entity_id
_entity_poly.type
_entity_poly.pdbx_seq_one_letter_code
_entity_poly.pdbx_strand_id
1 'polypeptide(L)'
;ACFPTQVKLCPPPAFKAECVIINAVECEPYLTADHQLMLEHAEEIMVGVSILMKAVKVNKAFIGIENNKPDAIQLMTKVAAGYAGIEVVPLKVQYPQGGEKQLIDAVISRQVAAGALPISTGAVVQNVGTAFAVYQAVQKNKPLFERVITVTGKSLSKPSNFLARIGTPMKQLIDACGGLP
;
A
#
# COMPACT_ATOMS: atom_id res chain seq x y z
N ALA A 1 -5.96 6.23 0.85
CA ALA A 1 -6.59 6.85 -0.32
C ALA A 1 -8.10 6.84 -0.16
N CYS A 2 -8.76 7.95 -0.43
CA CYS A 2 -10.22 8.07 -0.30
C CYS A 2 -11.01 7.42 -1.46
N PHE A 3 -10.34 6.68 -2.35
CA PHE A 3 -10.98 6.08 -3.51
C PHE A 3 -11.31 4.60 -3.22
N PRO A 4 -12.57 4.15 -3.39
CA PRO A 4 -13.00 2.81 -3.01
C PRO A 4 -12.30 1.71 -3.81
N THR A 5 -11.78 0.68 -3.12
CA THR A 5 -11.15 -0.49 -3.74
C THR A 5 -12.09 -1.18 -4.73
N GLN A 6 -13.37 -1.32 -4.40
CA GLN A 6 -14.38 -1.91 -5.29
C GLN A 6 -14.41 -1.23 -6.67
N VAL A 7 -14.35 0.10 -6.72
CA VAL A 7 -14.37 0.84 -8.00
C VAL A 7 -13.11 0.56 -8.81
N LYS A 8 -11.95 0.47 -8.15
CA LYS A 8 -10.67 0.14 -8.81
C LYS A 8 -10.65 -1.28 -9.38
N LEU A 9 -11.34 -2.22 -8.72
CA LEU A 9 -11.40 -3.63 -9.15
C LEU A 9 -12.48 -3.89 -10.22
N CYS A 10 -13.35 -2.92 -10.46
CA CYS A 10 -14.40 -2.99 -11.48
C CYS A 10 -14.20 -1.87 -12.51
N PRO A 11 -13.13 -1.91 -13.33
CA PRO A 11 -12.88 -0.87 -14.31
C PRO A 11 -14.01 -0.78 -15.33
N PRO A 12 -14.28 0.43 -15.87
CA PRO A 12 -15.25 0.58 -16.95
C PRO A 12 -14.90 -0.31 -18.14
N PRO A 13 -15.89 -0.81 -18.92
CA PRO A 13 -15.66 -1.74 -20.05
C PRO A 13 -14.68 -1.24 -21.11
N ALA A 14 -14.53 0.09 -21.24
CA ALA A 14 -13.57 0.71 -22.17
C ALA A 14 -12.10 0.51 -21.76
N PHE A 15 -11.81 0.11 -20.52
CA PHE A 15 -10.46 -0.07 -20.01
C PHE A 15 -10.22 -1.51 -19.58
N LYS A 16 -9.02 -2.00 -19.87
CA LYS A 16 -8.57 -3.33 -19.46
C LYS A 16 -7.41 -3.17 -18.48
N ALA A 17 -7.50 -3.86 -17.33
CA ALA A 17 -6.35 -3.98 -16.44
C ALA A 17 -5.28 -4.87 -17.08
N GLU A 18 -4.02 -4.48 -16.97
CA GLU A 18 -2.84 -5.22 -17.42
C GLU A 18 -1.96 -5.64 -16.25
N CYS A 19 -1.93 -4.84 -15.19
CA CYS A 19 -1.17 -5.13 -13.99
C CYS A 19 -1.81 -4.52 -12.74
N VAL A 20 -1.41 -5.06 -11.57
CA VAL A 20 -1.64 -4.45 -10.27
C VAL A 20 -0.35 -3.75 -9.82
N ILE A 21 -0.45 -2.55 -9.28
CA ILE A 21 0.67 -1.86 -8.63
C ILE A 21 0.33 -1.68 -7.15
N ILE A 22 1.17 -2.22 -6.29
CA ILE A 22 1.06 -2.02 -4.84
C ILE A 22 1.94 -0.85 -4.43
N ASN A 23 1.28 0.16 -3.91
CA ASN A 23 1.94 1.33 -3.36
C ASN A 23 2.39 1.02 -1.92
N ALA A 24 3.67 0.76 -1.76
CA ALA A 24 4.36 0.62 -0.48
C ALA A 24 5.47 1.67 -0.31
N VAL A 25 5.31 2.81 -0.99
CA VAL A 25 6.32 3.88 -1.06
C VAL A 25 6.41 4.64 0.25
N GLU A 26 5.27 5.00 0.87
CA GLU A 26 5.20 5.75 2.13
C GLU A 26 6.14 6.96 2.16
N CYS A 27 5.98 7.86 1.15
CA CYS A 27 6.87 9.00 0.92
C CYS A 27 6.68 10.18 1.88
N GLU A 28 5.62 10.19 2.71
CA GLU A 28 5.41 11.24 3.70
C GLU A 28 6.43 11.13 4.84
N PRO A 29 7.11 12.22 5.22
CA PRO A 29 8.10 12.20 6.29
C PRO A 29 7.52 11.68 7.61
N TYR A 30 8.31 10.87 8.32
CA TYR A 30 8.01 10.29 9.64
C TYR A 30 6.89 9.23 9.67
N LEU A 31 6.25 8.89 8.55
CA LEU A 31 5.34 7.76 8.50
C LEU A 31 6.13 6.45 8.39
N THR A 32 5.69 5.43 9.14
CA THR A 32 6.33 4.11 9.21
C THR A 32 5.32 2.96 9.30
N ALA A 33 4.03 3.24 9.14
CA ALA A 33 2.97 2.25 9.26
C ALA A 33 3.06 1.17 8.17
N ASP A 34 3.26 1.57 6.91
CA ASP A 34 3.36 0.63 5.78
C ASP A 34 4.69 -0.13 5.82
N HIS A 35 5.79 0.51 6.26
CA HIS A 35 7.08 -0.14 6.48
C HIS A 35 6.97 -1.24 7.52
N GLN A 36 6.43 -0.94 8.70
CA GLN A 36 6.22 -1.92 9.76
C GLN A 36 5.32 -3.08 9.31
N LEU A 37 4.25 -2.76 8.59
CA LEU A 37 3.32 -3.76 8.07
C LEU A 37 4.01 -4.75 7.10
N MET A 38 4.91 -4.26 6.23
CA MET A 38 5.69 -5.12 5.34
C MET A 38 6.62 -6.06 6.09
N LEU A 39 7.24 -5.59 7.17
CA LEU A 39 8.15 -6.41 7.98
C LEU A 39 7.42 -7.49 8.77
N GLU A 40 6.22 -7.18 9.27
CA GLU A 40 5.46 -8.11 10.12
C GLU A 40 4.57 -9.08 9.33
N HIS A 41 4.09 -8.69 8.13
CA HIS A 41 3.03 -9.39 7.39
C HIS A 41 3.34 -9.61 5.91
N ALA A 42 4.61 -9.86 5.56
CA ALA A 42 5.04 -9.99 4.17
C ALA A 42 4.27 -11.08 3.40
N GLU A 43 4.11 -12.27 3.98
CA GLU A 43 3.40 -13.40 3.36
C GLU A 43 1.92 -13.06 3.13
N GLU A 44 1.26 -12.51 4.12
CA GLU A 44 -0.15 -12.15 4.04
C GLU A 44 -0.40 -11.06 2.99
N ILE A 45 0.53 -10.13 2.86
CA ILE A 45 0.49 -9.10 1.80
C ILE A 45 0.59 -9.77 0.44
N MET A 46 1.51 -10.72 0.21
CA MET A 46 1.63 -11.42 -1.08
C MET A 46 0.38 -12.19 -1.45
N VAL A 47 -0.25 -12.85 -0.47
CA VAL A 47 -1.56 -13.50 -0.69
C VAL A 47 -2.62 -12.46 -1.10
N GLY A 48 -2.67 -11.32 -0.40
CA GLY A 48 -3.57 -10.22 -0.75
C GLY A 48 -3.35 -9.68 -2.17
N VAL A 49 -2.08 -9.52 -2.58
CA VAL A 49 -1.71 -9.12 -3.95
C VAL A 49 -2.20 -10.16 -4.96
N SER A 50 -2.00 -11.44 -4.69
CA SER A 50 -2.46 -12.54 -5.57
C SER A 50 -4.00 -12.54 -5.73
N ILE A 51 -4.73 -12.25 -4.65
CA ILE A 51 -6.20 -12.11 -4.69
C ILE A 51 -6.58 -10.89 -5.57
N LEU A 52 -5.90 -9.76 -5.43
CA LEU A 52 -6.13 -8.58 -6.26
C LEU A 52 -5.86 -8.86 -7.74
N MET A 53 -4.74 -9.53 -8.07
CA MET A 53 -4.42 -9.94 -9.44
C MET A 53 -5.53 -10.81 -10.03
N LYS A 54 -6.00 -11.79 -9.26
CA LYS A 54 -7.09 -12.68 -9.69
C LYS A 54 -8.41 -11.92 -9.91
N ALA A 55 -8.73 -10.96 -9.04
CA ALA A 55 -9.94 -10.17 -9.15
C ALA A 55 -10.01 -9.34 -10.44
N VAL A 56 -8.88 -8.74 -10.86
CA VAL A 56 -8.80 -7.96 -12.10
C VAL A 56 -8.29 -8.78 -13.31
N LYS A 57 -8.09 -10.09 -13.13
CA LYS A 57 -7.68 -11.06 -14.17
C LYS A 57 -6.36 -10.71 -14.85
N VAL A 58 -5.35 -10.35 -14.06
CA VAL A 58 -4.00 -10.05 -14.55
C VAL A 58 -2.98 -11.04 -13.98
N ASN A 59 -1.85 -11.19 -14.68
CA ASN A 59 -0.77 -12.11 -14.30
C ASN A 59 0.49 -11.38 -13.83
N LYS A 60 0.43 -10.05 -13.67
CA LYS A 60 1.57 -9.23 -13.21
C LYS A 60 1.15 -8.30 -12.10
N ALA A 61 2.00 -8.22 -11.07
CA ALA A 61 1.92 -7.19 -10.06
C ALA A 61 3.31 -6.67 -9.70
N PHE A 62 3.36 -5.38 -9.37
CA PHE A 62 4.57 -4.69 -8.94
C PHE A 62 4.34 -4.11 -7.56
N ILE A 63 5.34 -4.23 -6.68
CA ILE A 63 5.32 -3.64 -5.34
C ILE A 63 6.40 -2.56 -5.30
N GLY A 64 5.99 -1.29 -5.35
CA GLY A 64 6.92 -0.16 -5.28
C GLY A 64 7.30 0.14 -3.84
N ILE A 65 8.60 0.11 -3.52
CA ILE A 65 9.15 0.40 -2.19
C ILE A 65 10.30 1.40 -2.35
N GLU A 66 10.37 2.44 -1.53
CA GLU A 66 11.51 3.37 -1.54
C GLU A 66 12.80 2.71 -1.07
N ASN A 67 13.92 3.05 -1.72
CA ASN A 67 15.23 2.46 -1.46
C ASN A 67 15.86 2.84 -0.11
N ASN A 68 15.22 3.71 0.68
CA ASN A 68 15.55 3.97 2.08
C ASN A 68 15.00 2.90 3.05
N LYS A 69 14.32 1.86 2.54
CA LYS A 69 13.77 0.73 3.30
C LYS A 69 14.38 -0.59 2.83
N PRO A 70 15.72 -0.77 2.95
CA PRO A 70 16.43 -1.94 2.41
C PRO A 70 15.99 -3.26 3.05
N ASP A 71 15.64 -3.25 4.32
CA ASP A 71 15.11 -4.39 5.08
C ASP A 71 13.77 -4.88 4.51
N ALA A 72 12.83 -3.96 4.26
CA ALA A 72 11.55 -4.30 3.63
C ALA A 72 11.74 -4.78 2.19
N ILE A 73 12.61 -4.14 1.40
CA ILE A 73 12.91 -4.59 0.03
C ILE A 73 13.46 -6.01 0.04
N GLN A 74 14.43 -6.31 0.90
CA GLN A 74 15.03 -7.63 0.99
C GLN A 74 14.00 -8.71 1.39
N LEU A 75 13.21 -8.44 2.43
CA LEU A 75 12.18 -9.36 2.91
C LEU A 75 11.10 -9.59 1.84
N MET A 76 10.52 -8.52 1.31
CA MET A 76 9.45 -8.59 0.32
C MET A 76 9.92 -9.28 -0.97
N THR A 77 11.15 -9.03 -1.43
CA THR A 77 11.73 -9.71 -2.60
C THR A 77 11.91 -11.21 -2.34
N LYS A 78 12.41 -11.59 -1.16
CA LYS A 78 12.54 -12.99 -0.76
C LYS A 78 11.19 -13.71 -0.76
N VAL A 79 10.16 -13.09 -0.20
CA VAL A 79 8.83 -13.68 -0.13
C VAL A 79 8.18 -13.71 -1.52
N ALA A 80 8.32 -12.64 -2.31
CA ALA A 80 7.77 -12.55 -3.66
C ALA A 80 8.29 -13.67 -4.60
N ALA A 81 9.49 -14.19 -4.36
CA ALA A 81 10.04 -15.31 -5.14
C ALA A 81 9.16 -16.58 -5.12
N GLY A 82 8.32 -16.74 -4.09
CA GLY A 82 7.32 -17.83 -4.00
C GLY A 82 6.00 -17.55 -4.75
N TYR A 83 5.84 -16.37 -5.34
CA TYR A 83 4.58 -15.92 -5.95
C TYR A 83 4.76 -15.54 -7.42
N ALA A 84 4.18 -16.31 -8.34
CA ALA A 84 4.33 -16.07 -9.77
C ALA A 84 3.78 -14.70 -10.19
N GLY A 85 4.57 -13.94 -10.94
CA GLY A 85 4.17 -12.65 -11.52
C GLY A 85 4.18 -11.47 -10.56
N ILE A 86 4.69 -11.61 -9.33
CA ILE A 86 4.86 -10.51 -8.37
C ILE A 86 6.34 -10.09 -8.36
N GLU A 87 6.59 -8.81 -8.55
CA GLU A 87 7.93 -8.22 -8.58
C GLU A 87 8.02 -7.04 -7.61
N VAL A 88 9.10 -6.97 -6.84
CA VAL A 88 9.41 -5.82 -5.99
C VAL A 88 10.28 -4.84 -6.77
N VAL A 89 9.85 -3.59 -6.82
CA VAL A 89 10.53 -2.51 -7.55
C VAL A 89 11.07 -1.49 -6.56
N PRO A 90 12.40 -1.47 -6.33
CA PRO A 90 13.03 -0.42 -5.54
C PRO A 90 12.92 0.93 -6.24
N LEU A 91 12.41 1.93 -5.55
CA LEU A 91 12.19 3.27 -6.09
C LEU A 91 13.08 4.29 -5.38
N LYS A 92 13.46 5.32 -6.12
CA LYS A 92 14.22 6.45 -5.58
C LYS A 92 13.38 7.20 -4.54
N VAL A 93 13.99 7.57 -3.42
CA VAL A 93 13.37 8.48 -2.45
C VAL A 93 13.14 9.84 -3.10
N GLN A 94 11.89 10.18 -3.28
CA GLN A 94 11.49 11.43 -3.93
C GLN A 94 10.04 11.75 -3.56
N TYR A 95 9.77 12.98 -3.14
CA TYR A 95 8.40 13.41 -2.87
C TYR A 95 7.78 14.09 -4.11
N PRO A 96 6.56 13.72 -4.52
CA PRO A 96 5.65 12.71 -3.96
C PRO A 96 5.67 11.36 -4.72
N GLN A 97 6.72 10.56 -4.56
CA GLN A 97 6.89 9.27 -5.25
C GLN A 97 5.72 8.29 -5.02
N GLY A 98 5.06 8.36 -3.84
CA GLY A 98 3.85 7.60 -3.53
C GLY A 98 2.57 8.16 -4.15
N GLY A 99 2.63 9.28 -4.86
CA GLY A 99 1.52 9.77 -5.66
C GLY A 99 1.15 8.75 -6.75
N GLU A 100 -0.13 8.41 -6.89
CA GLU A 100 -0.56 7.29 -7.74
C GLU A 100 -0.07 7.41 -9.19
N LYS A 101 -0.10 8.62 -9.78
CA LYS A 101 0.36 8.86 -11.14
C LYS A 101 1.88 8.81 -11.27
N GLN A 102 2.60 9.34 -10.30
CA GLN A 102 4.06 9.28 -10.22
C GLN A 102 4.56 7.85 -10.05
N LEU A 103 3.87 7.08 -9.21
CA LEU A 103 4.18 5.67 -9.00
C LEU A 103 4.01 4.85 -10.29
N ILE A 104 2.93 5.08 -11.04
CA ILE A 104 2.69 4.41 -12.31
C ILE A 104 3.83 4.69 -13.30
N ASP A 105 4.21 5.96 -13.44
CA ASP A 105 5.31 6.35 -14.34
C ASP A 105 6.64 5.72 -13.91
N ALA A 106 6.95 5.75 -12.62
CA ALA A 106 8.18 5.17 -12.08
C ALA A 106 8.27 3.64 -12.22
N VAL A 107 7.14 2.92 -12.15
CA VAL A 107 7.11 1.44 -12.15
C VAL A 107 6.97 0.86 -13.55
N ILE A 108 6.11 1.43 -14.40
CA ILE A 108 5.80 0.88 -15.73
C ILE A 108 6.06 1.85 -16.88
N SER A 109 6.66 3.02 -16.61
CA SER A 109 7.00 4.05 -17.59
C SER A 109 5.80 4.48 -18.48
N ARG A 110 4.63 4.62 -17.86
CA ARG A 110 3.40 5.08 -18.51
C ARG A 110 2.86 6.31 -17.80
N GLN A 111 2.48 7.32 -18.56
CA GLN A 111 1.96 8.57 -18.02
C GLN A 111 0.44 8.61 -18.04
N VAL A 112 -0.15 8.92 -16.90
CA VAL A 112 -1.60 9.17 -16.77
C VAL A 112 -1.89 10.60 -17.20
N ALA A 113 -2.63 10.78 -18.27
CA ALA A 113 -2.99 12.11 -18.79
C ALA A 113 -3.74 12.96 -17.73
N ALA A 114 -3.71 14.29 -17.91
CA ALA A 114 -4.47 15.20 -17.05
C ALA A 114 -5.97 14.84 -17.12
N GLY A 115 -6.62 14.78 -15.94
CA GLY A 115 -8.03 14.38 -15.83
C GLY A 115 -8.32 12.88 -16.02
N ALA A 116 -7.36 12.07 -16.52
CA ALA A 116 -7.57 10.65 -16.69
C ALA A 116 -7.37 9.87 -15.39
N LEU A 117 -7.98 8.68 -15.33
CA LEU A 117 -7.82 7.72 -14.23
C LEU A 117 -6.60 6.80 -14.46
N PRO A 118 -5.97 6.28 -13.40
CA PRO A 118 -4.88 5.31 -13.48
C PRO A 118 -5.14 4.14 -14.43
N ILE A 119 -6.35 3.62 -14.44
CA ILE A 119 -6.73 2.50 -15.29
C ILE A 119 -6.57 2.77 -16.80
N SER A 120 -6.53 4.04 -17.23
CA SER A 120 -6.23 4.40 -18.63
C SER A 120 -4.85 3.94 -19.09
N THR A 121 -3.94 3.67 -18.16
CA THR A 121 -2.61 3.09 -18.42
C THR A 121 -2.57 1.58 -18.25
N GLY A 122 -3.70 0.93 -17.98
CA GLY A 122 -3.77 -0.50 -17.68
C GLY A 122 -3.39 -0.85 -16.23
N ALA A 123 -3.08 0.13 -15.37
CA ALA A 123 -2.68 -0.10 -14.00
C ALA A 123 -3.84 0.02 -13.01
N VAL A 124 -3.93 -0.96 -12.10
CA VAL A 124 -4.78 -0.89 -10.90
C VAL A 124 -3.89 -0.70 -9.69
N VAL A 125 -3.95 0.47 -9.07
CA VAL A 125 -3.09 0.81 -7.94
C VAL A 125 -3.82 0.63 -6.62
N GLN A 126 -3.19 -0.09 -5.67
CA GLN A 126 -3.68 -0.29 -4.31
C GLN A 126 -2.55 -0.03 -3.30
N ASN A 127 -2.89 0.45 -2.10
CA ASN A 127 -1.91 0.58 -1.01
C ASN A 127 -1.58 -0.80 -0.41
N VAL A 128 -0.36 -0.97 0.11
CA VAL A 128 0.10 -2.23 0.73
C VAL A 128 -0.79 -2.67 1.89
N GLY A 129 -1.24 -1.75 2.75
CA GLY A 129 -2.19 -2.05 3.83
C GLY A 129 -3.58 -2.44 3.30
N THR A 130 -3.94 -2.02 2.07
CA THR A 130 -5.16 -2.50 1.41
C THR A 130 -5.00 -3.94 0.93
N ALA A 131 -3.83 -4.32 0.40
CA ALA A 131 -3.54 -5.71 0.04
C ALA A 131 -3.63 -6.63 1.27
N PHE A 132 -3.05 -6.22 2.40
CA PHE A 132 -3.19 -6.92 3.67
C PHE A 132 -4.66 -7.05 4.12
N ALA A 133 -5.43 -5.97 4.05
CA ALA A 133 -6.86 -6.00 4.40
C ALA A 133 -7.67 -6.93 3.47
N VAL A 134 -7.32 -7.02 2.19
CA VAL A 134 -7.93 -7.97 1.25
C VAL A 134 -7.63 -9.41 1.66
N TYR A 135 -6.39 -9.72 2.03
CA TYR A 135 -6.06 -11.03 2.62
C TYR A 135 -6.93 -11.32 3.84
N GLN A 136 -7.01 -10.41 4.80
CA GLN A 136 -7.80 -10.59 6.01
C GLN A 136 -9.29 -10.83 5.69
N ALA A 137 -9.85 -10.05 4.77
CA ALA A 137 -11.25 -10.18 4.39
C ALA A 137 -11.56 -11.55 3.73
N VAL A 138 -10.71 -11.98 2.79
CA VAL A 138 -10.96 -13.18 1.98
C VAL A 138 -10.52 -14.46 2.70
N GLN A 139 -9.37 -14.46 3.38
CA GLN A 139 -8.80 -15.66 4.00
C GLN A 139 -9.17 -15.83 5.47
N LYS A 140 -9.48 -14.73 6.16
CA LYS A 140 -9.77 -14.72 7.59
C LYS A 140 -11.21 -14.30 7.91
N ASN A 141 -12.02 -13.99 6.89
CA ASN A 141 -13.38 -13.46 7.06
C ASN A 141 -13.44 -12.25 8.02
N LYS A 142 -12.35 -11.46 8.05
CA LYS A 142 -12.20 -10.31 8.93
C LYS A 142 -12.45 -9.02 8.14
N PRO A 143 -13.53 -8.28 8.42
CA PRO A 143 -13.79 -7.00 7.76
C PRO A 143 -12.78 -5.93 8.19
N LEU A 144 -12.63 -4.89 7.37
CA LEU A 144 -11.75 -3.75 7.65
C LEU A 144 -12.39 -2.85 8.73
N PHE A 145 -12.09 -3.08 9.99
CA PHE A 145 -12.51 -2.24 11.12
C PHE A 145 -11.34 -1.64 11.91
N GLU A 146 -10.11 -1.98 11.53
CA GLU A 146 -8.89 -1.44 12.13
C GLU A 146 -7.80 -1.24 11.08
N ARG A 147 -6.88 -0.31 11.34
CA ARG A 147 -5.74 0.00 10.46
C ARG A 147 -4.51 0.29 11.30
N VAL A 148 -3.34 -0.07 10.76
CA VAL A 148 -2.07 0.46 11.28
C VAL A 148 -1.95 1.92 10.87
N ILE A 149 -1.68 2.77 11.85
CA ILE A 149 -1.48 4.21 11.66
C ILE A 149 -0.26 4.67 12.44
N THR A 150 0.47 5.63 11.88
CA THR A 150 1.57 6.31 12.57
C THR A 150 1.04 7.55 13.30
N VAL A 151 1.39 7.66 14.58
CA VAL A 151 1.19 8.88 15.37
C VAL A 151 2.55 9.46 15.69
N THR A 152 2.86 10.62 15.11
CA THR A 152 4.18 11.24 15.20
C THR A 152 4.07 12.77 15.29
N GLY A 153 5.12 13.41 15.75
CA GLY A 153 5.20 14.87 15.89
C GLY A 153 6.32 15.27 16.86
N LYS A 154 6.86 16.48 16.67
CA LYS A 154 7.98 17.00 17.47
C LYS A 154 7.67 17.10 18.97
N SER A 155 6.40 17.29 19.32
CA SER A 155 5.94 17.46 20.70
C SER A 155 5.54 16.15 21.37
N LEU A 156 5.57 15.02 20.66
CA LEU A 156 5.24 13.71 21.23
C LEU A 156 6.50 13.08 21.84
N SER A 157 6.39 12.61 23.08
CA SER A 157 7.51 11.95 23.76
C SER A 157 7.79 10.52 23.26
N LYS A 158 6.76 9.84 22.74
CA LYS A 158 6.83 8.45 22.29
C LYS A 158 6.07 8.24 20.98
N PRO A 159 6.55 8.80 19.83
CA PRO A 159 5.94 8.52 18.52
C PRO A 159 5.85 7.01 18.29
N SER A 160 4.71 6.53 17.76
CA SER A 160 4.45 5.10 17.65
C SER A 160 3.50 4.76 16.51
N ASN A 161 3.58 3.52 16.04
CA ASN A 161 2.54 2.93 15.19
C ASN A 161 1.50 2.23 16.07
N PHE A 162 0.24 2.35 15.71
CA PHE A 162 -0.89 1.72 16.40
C PHE A 162 -1.74 0.92 15.44
N LEU A 163 -2.16 -0.26 15.86
CA LEU A 163 -3.30 -0.92 15.26
C LEU A 163 -4.58 -0.33 15.87
N ALA A 164 -5.11 0.69 15.23
CA ALA A 164 -6.24 1.44 15.74
C ALA A 164 -7.56 1.03 15.07
N ARG A 165 -8.62 0.89 15.86
CA ARG A 165 -9.98 0.67 15.34
C ARG A 165 -10.51 1.94 14.71
N ILE A 166 -11.27 1.78 13.63
CA ILE A 166 -11.97 2.91 12.98
C ILE A 166 -12.93 3.53 14.00
N GLY A 167 -12.83 4.86 14.18
CA GLY A 167 -13.59 5.60 15.18
C GLY A 167 -12.83 5.84 16.50
N THR A 168 -11.62 5.31 16.68
CA THR A 168 -10.78 5.67 17.83
C THR A 168 -10.50 7.17 17.85
N PRO A 169 -10.79 7.90 18.96
CA PRO A 169 -10.52 9.32 19.05
C PRO A 169 -9.03 9.63 18.93
N MET A 170 -8.66 10.62 18.11
CA MET A 170 -7.26 11.04 17.95
C MET A 170 -6.59 11.40 19.28
N LYS A 171 -7.33 12.03 20.20
CA LYS A 171 -6.83 12.35 21.54
C LYS A 171 -6.30 11.12 22.28
N GLN A 172 -7.03 9.99 22.22
CA GLN A 172 -6.61 8.75 22.88
C GLN A 172 -5.26 8.24 22.35
N LEU A 173 -5.04 8.34 21.05
CA LEU A 173 -3.78 7.93 20.42
C LEU A 173 -2.63 8.89 20.76
N ILE A 174 -2.91 10.19 20.81
CA ILE A 174 -1.95 11.22 21.25
C ILE A 174 -1.56 11.00 22.72
N ASP A 175 -2.54 10.75 23.59
CA ASP A 175 -2.30 10.48 25.01
C ASP A 175 -1.44 9.22 25.20
N ALA A 176 -1.65 8.18 24.39
CA ALA A 176 -0.82 6.97 24.38
C ALA A 176 0.64 7.24 23.94
N CYS A 177 0.86 8.28 23.14
CA CYS A 177 2.20 8.78 22.76
C CYS A 177 2.83 9.71 23.79
N GLY A 178 2.24 9.86 24.98
CA GLY A 178 2.71 10.72 26.07
C GLY A 178 2.01 12.07 26.16
N GLY A 179 0.97 12.28 25.37
CA GLY A 179 0.21 13.53 25.31
C GLY A 179 0.91 14.66 24.57
N LEU A 180 0.22 15.79 24.47
CA LEU A 180 0.80 17.07 24.04
C LEU A 180 1.22 17.86 25.31
N PRO A 181 2.27 18.70 25.23
CA PRO A 181 2.67 19.58 26.30
C PRO A 181 1.59 20.61 26.62
#